data_801b3d1337ee0f1362132ebc19edd7d0
#
_entry.id   801b3d1337ee0f1362132ebc19edd7d0
#
_cell.length_a   1.000
_cell.length_b   1.000
_cell.length_c   1.000
_cell.angle_alpha   90.00
_cell.angle_beta   90.00
_cell.angle_gamma   90.00
#
_symmetry.space_group_name_H-M   'P 1'
#
loop_
_entity.id
_entity.type
_entity.pdbx_description
1 polymer ?
#
loop_
_entity_poly.entity_id
_entity_poly.type
_entity_poly.pdbx_seq_one_letter_code
_entity_poly.pdbx_strand_id
1 'polypeptide(L)'
;MYVRHMRELLLLKENELQRLRVIRRALTDLSATGAATMLDLSPRQVFRLKAKVRALGPRGVIHGNTGRRPAIAKPATVHNRVVTLYDREFYDYDITHFVEALDEEYHLPVSYDTVRRWLRAANSGPRRHRVCVHHRHRRERRLRFGEWLFLDGSPHHWLGPERPQATLILATDDATGKPLYGSFAPQETLNGCFQVLYHVIRQYGLPGALYLDRAGQFTTTRHGGTHVFQRDDKPTHFEIAMQTLAVQLIFADSPQARGRGERINGTFQRRLVPELRRAGITEPEPATSYLNDEFIPGIARRFGVAPKDPSPAFRRPPAHLDLRTVLCAKSTRSVSNDNTISFNSQTLQLLPTRYCPSLVGARVQVQEWFDDTIHISHPSTKDEVRWRVWN
;
A
#
# COMPACT_ATOMS: atom_id res chain seq x y z
N MET A 1 3.96 -54.68 -53.99
CA MET A 1 3.47 -53.30 -53.82
C MET A 1 3.35 -53.04 -52.35
N TYR A 2 4.39 -52.46 -51.72
CA TYR A 2 4.45 -52.22 -50.28
C TYR A 2 3.79 -50.87 -49.99
N VAL A 3 2.60 -50.92 -49.33
CA VAL A 3 1.98 -49.74 -48.77
C VAL A 3 2.61 -49.51 -47.38
N ARG A 4 3.55 -48.57 -47.28
CA ARG A 4 4.09 -48.06 -46.02
C ARG A 4 2.99 -47.23 -45.36
N HIS A 5 2.32 -47.75 -44.32
CA HIS A 5 1.57 -46.95 -43.34
C HIS A 5 2.60 -46.21 -42.51
N MET A 6 2.75 -44.92 -42.71
CA MET A 6 3.41 -44.03 -41.76
C MET A 6 2.64 -44.06 -40.42
N ARG A 7 3.23 -44.69 -39.43
CA ARG A 7 2.73 -44.65 -38.04
C ARG A 7 2.94 -43.25 -37.48
N GLU A 8 1.93 -42.42 -37.61
CA GLU A 8 1.88 -41.15 -36.86
C GLU A 8 1.83 -41.49 -35.36
N LEU A 9 2.84 -41.05 -34.61
CA LEU A 9 2.87 -41.17 -33.15
C LEU A 9 1.78 -40.26 -32.56
N LEU A 10 0.69 -40.88 -32.08
CA LEU A 10 -0.41 -40.18 -31.45
C LEU A 10 -0.18 -40.15 -29.93
N LEU A 11 0.07 -38.95 -29.39
CA LEU A 11 0.17 -38.72 -27.94
C LEU A 11 -1.24 -38.62 -27.34
N LEU A 12 -1.68 -39.65 -26.63
CA LEU A 12 -2.94 -39.69 -25.88
C LEU A 12 -2.67 -39.39 -24.41
N LYS A 13 -3.56 -38.62 -23.76
CA LYS A 13 -3.59 -38.49 -22.32
C LYS A 13 -3.97 -39.80 -21.66
N GLU A 14 -3.62 -40.00 -20.39
CA GLU A 14 -3.87 -41.26 -19.69
C GLU A 14 -5.35 -41.67 -19.67
N ASN A 15 -6.25 -40.71 -19.43
CA ASN A 15 -7.69 -40.92 -19.49
C ASN A 15 -8.20 -41.28 -20.91
N GLU A 16 -7.56 -40.72 -21.95
CA GLU A 16 -7.87 -41.06 -23.35
C GLU A 16 -7.35 -42.44 -23.71
N LEU A 17 -6.19 -42.81 -23.18
CA LEU A 17 -5.61 -44.15 -23.35
C LEU A 17 -6.48 -45.23 -22.68
N GLN A 18 -6.93 -44.98 -21.47
CA GLN A 18 -7.86 -45.85 -20.76
C GLN A 18 -9.18 -45.99 -21.53
N ARG A 19 -9.73 -44.85 -21.99
CA ARG A 19 -10.94 -44.89 -22.82
C ARG A 19 -10.75 -45.67 -24.10
N LEU A 20 -9.62 -45.54 -24.78
CA LEU A 20 -9.30 -46.31 -25.98
C LEU A 20 -9.24 -47.82 -25.69
N ARG A 21 -8.59 -48.22 -24.57
CA ARG A 21 -8.51 -49.65 -24.15
C ARG A 21 -9.90 -50.25 -23.94
N VAL A 22 -10.76 -49.55 -23.19
CA VAL A 22 -12.12 -50.05 -22.91
C VAL A 22 -12.97 -50.09 -24.17
N ILE A 23 -12.90 -49.06 -25.05
CA ILE A 23 -13.68 -49.04 -26.29
C ILE A 23 -13.20 -50.10 -27.27
N ARG A 24 -11.90 -50.42 -27.37
CA ARG A 24 -11.39 -51.52 -28.17
C ARG A 24 -11.98 -52.87 -27.71
N ARG A 25 -12.03 -53.14 -26.39
CA ARG A 25 -12.69 -54.31 -25.85
C ARG A 25 -14.19 -54.29 -26.13
N ALA A 26 -14.83 -53.15 -26.07
CA ALA A 26 -16.24 -53.02 -26.42
C ALA A 26 -16.52 -53.28 -27.92
N LEU A 27 -15.51 -53.21 -28.77
CA LEU A 27 -15.62 -53.55 -30.19
C LEU A 27 -15.54 -55.06 -30.44
N THR A 28 -14.94 -55.85 -29.53
CA THR A 28 -14.73 -57.30 -29.63
C THR A 28 -15.63 -58.09 -28.71
N ASP A 29 -15.39 -58.01 -27.40
CA ASP A 29 -15.89 -58.95 -26.39
C ASP A 29 -16.71 -58.30 -25.25
N LEU A 30 -16.57 -56.97 -25.04
CA LEU A 30 -17.24 -56.30 -23.93
C LEU A 30 -18.58 -55.68 -24.38
N SER A 31 -19.63 -55.89 -23.56
CA SER A 31 -20.94 -55.28 -23.81
C SER A 31 -20.89 -53.75 -23.71
N ALA A 32 -21.76 -53.04 -24.44
CA ALA A 32 -21.83 -51.59 -24.37
C ALA A 32 -22.21 -51.06 -22.97
N THR A 33 -23.02 -51.81 -22.23
CA THR A 33 -23.37 -51.53 -20.83
C THR A 33 -22.18 -51.71 -19.89
N GLY A 34 -21.40 -52.78 -20.06
CA GLY A 34 -20.19 -53.01 -19.27
C GLY A 34 -19.12 -51.93 -19.52
N ALA A 35 -18.94 -51.55 -20.77
CA ALA A 35 -18.02 -50.43 -21.11
C ALA A 35 -18.51 -49.09 -20.57
N ALA A 36 -19.81 -48.83 -20.53
CA ALA A 36 -20.43 -47.65 -19.96
C ALA A 36 -20.14 -47.52 -18.46
N THR A 37 -20.31 -48.59 -17.71
CA THR A 37 -19.99 -48.67 -16.27
C THR A 37 -18.49 -48.42 -16.01
N MET A 38 -17.60 -49.05 -16.82
CA MET A 38 -16.14 -48.89 -16.66
C MET A 38 -15.65 -47.48 -16.96
N LEU A 39 -16.34 -46.73 -17.82
CA LEU A 39 -15.96 -45.39 -18.25
C LEU A 39 -16.77 -44.26 -17.58
N ASP A 40 -17.72 -44.61 -16.74
CA ASP A 40 -18.71 -43.68 -16.16
C ASP A 40 -19.42 -42.86 -17.26
N LEU A 41 -19.92 -43.56 -18.28
CA LEU A 41 -20.59 -42.98 -19.44
C LEU A 41 -21.95 -43.62 -19.65
N SER A 42 -22.83 -42.97 -20.42
CA SER A 42 -24.07 -43.64 -20.87
C SER A 42 -23.77 -44.62 -22.00
N PRO A 43 -24.58 -45.69 -22.15
CA PRO A 43 -24.46 -46.65 -23.27
C PRO A 43 -24.48 -45.96 -24.64
N ARG A 44 -25.31 -44.92 -24.78
CA ARG A 44 -25.37 -44.10 -26.01
C ARG A 44 -24.05 -43.42 -26.32
N GLN A 45 -23.33 -42.92 -25.31
CA GLN A 45 -21.99 -42.35 -25.50
C GLN A 45 -20.96 -43.39 -25.90
N VAL A 46 -21.04 -44.59 -25.34
CA VAL A 46 -20.20 -45.73 -25.75
C VAL A 46 -20.43 -46.09 -27.23
N PHE A 47 -21.69 -46.19 -27.69
CA PHE A 47 -21.97 -46.39 -29.10
C PHE A 47 -21.39 -45.30 -30.02
N ARG A 48 -21.50 -44.03 -29.62
CA ARG A 48 -20.90 -42.94 -30.35
C ARG A 48 -19.37 -43.04 -30.41
N LEU A 49 -18.72 -43.41 -29.30
CA LEU A 49 -17.28 -43.61 -29.23
C LEU A 49 -16.83 -44.81 -30.09
N LYS A 50 -17.59 -45.93 -30.06
CA LYS A 50 -17.35 -47.10 -30.95
C LYS A 50 -17.37 -46.68 -32.42
N ALA A 51 -18.38 -45.94 -32.84
CA ALA A 51 -18.49 -45.42 -34.21
C ALA A 51 -17.30 -44.52 -34.56
N LYS A 52 -16.92 -43.60 -33.67
CA LYS A 52 -15.75 -42.71 -33.87
C LYS A 52 -14.43 -43.48 -33.96
N VAL A 53 -14.24 -44.49 -33.08
CA VAL A 53 -13.01 -45.33 -33.12
C VAL A 53 -12.95 -46.18 -34.35
N ARG A 54 -14.10 -46.68 -34.87
CA ARG A 54 -14.15 -47.38 -36.15
C ARG A 54 -13.77 -46.48 -37.34
N ALA A 55 -14.25 -45.25 -37.34
CA ALA A 55 -14.03 -44.31 -38.42
C ALA A 55 -12.63 -43.65 -38.40
N LEU A 56 -12.15 -43.25 -37.18
CA LEU A 56 -10.95 -42.41 -37.00
C LEU A 56 -9.80 -43.14 -36.30
N GLY A 57 -9.94 -44.44 -36.05
CA GLY A 57 -8.97 -45.22 -35.29
C GLY A 57 -8.77 -44.66 -33.86
N PRO A 58 -7.56 -44.72 -33.28
CA PRO A 58 -7.27 -44.24 -31.94
C PRO A 58 -7.63 -42.76 -31.70
N ARG A 59 -7.65 -41.92 -32.73
CA ARG A 59 -8.06 -40.53 -32.65
C ARG A 59 -9.53 -40.34 -32.22
N GLY A 60 -10.37 -41.36 -32.43
CA GLY A 60 -11.81 -41.32 -32.12
C GLY A 60 -12.13 -41.10 -30.62
N VAL A 61 -11.19 -41.37 -29.71
CA VAL A 61 -11.37 -41.13 -28.28
C VAL A 61 -11.05 -39.71 -27.84
N ILE A 62 -10.36 -38.94 -28.68
CA ILE A 62 -10.05 -37.56 -28.41
C ILE A 62 -11.32 -36.71 -28.52
N HIS A 63 -11.56 -35.86 -27.51
CA HIS A 63 -12.72 -35.00 -27.56
C HIS A 63 -12.61 -33.99 -28.72
N GLY A 64 -13.67 -33.83 -29.50
CA GLY A 64 -13.66 -32.96 -30.71
C GLY A 64 -13.34 -31.51 -30.48
N ASN A 65 -13.44 -31.02 -29.24
CA ASN A 65 -13.01 -29.65 -28.88
C ASN A 65 -11.55 -29.58 -28.43
N THR A 66 -10.83 -30.73 -28.39
CA THR A 66 -9.40 -30.70 -28.03
C THR A 66 -8.62 -29.95 -29.09
N GLY A 67 -7.87 -28.90 -28.68
CA GLY A 67 -7.13 -28.04 -29.57
C GLY A 67 -7.95 -26.96 -30.29
N ARG A 68 -9.28 -26.95 -30.16
CA ARG A 68 -10.11 -25.91 -30.74
C ARG A 68 -9.89 -24.58 -30.01
N ARG A 69 -9.54 -23.54 -30.76
CA ARG A 69 -9.45 -22.20 -30.22
C ARG A 69 -10.85 -21.68 -29.88
N PRO A 70 -11.13 -21.25 -28.62
CA PRO A 70 -12.41 -20.67 -28.27
C PRO A 70 -12.72 -19.42 -29.10
N ALA A 71 -14.00 -19.18 -29.44
CA ALA A 71 -14.43 -18.02 -30.21
C ALA A 71 -14.08 -16.68 -29.51
N ILE A 72 -14.06 -16.70 -28.16
CA ILE A 72 -13.69 -15.54 -27.32
C ILE A 72 -12.17 -15.36 -27.16
N ALA A 73 -11.34 -16.23 -27.76
CA ALA A 73 -9.89 -16.12 -27.62
C ALA A 73 -9.37 -14.86 -28.30
N LYS A 74 -8.67 -14.04 -27.52
CA LYS A 74 -8.06 -12.80 -28.04
C LYS A 74 -7.04 -13.11 -29.15
N PRO A 75 -6.84 -12.20 -30.13
CA PRO A 75 -5.85 -12.36 -31.19
C PRO A 75 -4.42 -12.54 -30.66
N ALA A 76 -3.55 -13.20 -31.42
CA ALA A 76 -2.14 -13.34 -31.06
C ALA A 76 -1.40 -11.99 -30.98
N THR A 77 -1.82 -11.02 -31.77
CA THR A 77 -1.30 -9.64 -31.73
C THR A 77 -1.52 -8.98 -30.35
N VAL A 78 -2.70 -9.18 -29.76
CA VAL A 78 -2.99 -8.67 -28.40
C VAL A 78 -2.14 -9.40 -27.37
N HIS A 79 -2.00 -10.72 -27.46
CA HIS A 79 -1.12 -11.50 -26.60
C HIS A 79 0.32 -10.96 -26.61
N ASN A 80 0.91 -10.84 -27.80
CA ASN A 80 2.28 -10.38 -27.96
C ASN A 80 2.46 -8.95 -27.44
N ARG A 81 1.51 -8.05 -27.73
CA ARG A 81 1.53 -6.67 -27.22
C ARG A 81 1.52 -6.64 -25.67
N VAL A 82 0.67 -7.43 -25.03
CA VAL A 82 0.57 -7.48 -23.57
C VAL A 82 1.88 -7.99 -22.95
N VAL A 83 2.48 -9.06 -23.48
CA VAL A 83 3.76 -9.59 -22.99
C VAL A 83 4.87 -8.55 -23.17
N THR A 84 4.97 -7.93 -24.35
CA THR A 84 5.98 -6.90 -24.62
C THR A 84 5.85 -5.68 -23.70
N LEU A 85 4.62 -5.21 -23.46
CA LEU A 85 4.37 -4.11 -22.51
C LEU A 85 4.83 -4.48 -21.10
N TYR A 86 4.48 -5.68 -20.66
CA TYR A 86 4.91 -6.13 -19.35
C TYR A 86 6.43 -6.13 -19.20
N ASP A 87 7.14 -6.75 -20.14
CA ASP A 87 8.60 -6.91 -20.05
C ASP A 87 9.36 -5.57 -20.19
N ARG A 88 8.82 -4.59 -20.91
CA ARG A 88 9.48 -3.30 -21.13
C ARG A 88 9.16 -2.26 -20.07
N GLU A 89 7.89 -2.13 -19.68
CA GLU A 89 7.42 -1.00 -18.89
C GLU A 89 6.90 -1.40 -17.52
N PHE A 90 6.29 -2.60 -17.40
CA PHE A 90 5.54 -3.03 -16.22
C PHE A 90 6.14 -4.24 -15.50
N TYR A 91 7.40 -4.55 -15.73
CA TYR A 91 8.07 -5.77 -15.26
C TYR A 91 8.05 -5.98 -13.73
N ASP A 92 7.89 -4.93 -12.96
CA ASP A 92 7.80 -4.92 -11.50
C ASP A 92 6.36 -4.75 -10.94
N TYR A 93 5.38 -4.58 -11.85
CA TYR A 93 3.96 -4.52 -11.45
C TYR A 93 3.45 -5.90 -11.04
N ASP A 94 2.56 -5.93 -10.04
CA ASP A 94 1.76 -7.12 -9.85
C ASP A 94 0.70 -7.25 -10.97
N ILE A 95 0.25 -8.51 -11.23
CA ILE A 95 -0.65 -8.76 -12.36
C ILE A 95 -1.95 -7.97 -12.25
N THR A 96 -2.48 -7.76 -11.03
CA THR A 96 -3.71 -6.99 -10.84
C THR A 96 -3.50 -5.53 -11.24
N HIS A 97 -2.41 -4.94 -10.79
CA HIS A 97 -2.04 -3.57 -11.12
C HIS A 97 -1.78 -3.40 -12.63
N PHE A 98 -1.09 -4.37 -13.23
CA PHE A 98 -0.86 -4.36 -14.69
C PHE A 98 -2.16 -4.47 -15.50
N VAL A 99 -3.09 -5.34 -15.08
CA VAL A 99 -4.41 -5.47 -15.75
C VAL A 99 -5.19 -4.15 -15.70
N GLU A 100 -5.13 -3.45 -14.58
CA GLU A 100 -5.73 -2.13 -14.44
C GLU A 100 -5.10 -1.11 -15.39
N ALA A 101 -3.77 -1.07 -15.48
CA ALA A 101 -3.06 -0.20 -16.42
C ALA A 101 -3.36 -0.55 -17.89
N LEU A 102 -3.50 -1.84 -18.23
CA LEU A 102 -3.89 -2.26 -19.58
C LEU A 102 -5.27 -1.72 -19.99
N ASP A 103 -6.22 -1.71 -19.06
CA ASP A 103 -7.57 -1.20 -19.31
C ASP A 103 -7.60 0.32 -19.36
N GLU A 104 -7.03 1.00 -18.38
CA GLU A 104 -7.10 2.45 -18.19
C GLU A 104 -6.25 3.21 -19.23
N GLU A 105 -5.02 2.78 -19.49
CA GLU A 105 -4.06 3.53 -20.34
C GLU A 105 -4.03 3.03 -21.78
N TYR A 106 -4.17 1.71 -21.98
CA TYR A 106 -4.02 1.10 -23.31
C TYR A 106 -5.33 0.68 -23.95
N HIS A 107 -6.46 0.81 -23.21
CA HIS A 107 -7.79 0.37 -23.65
C HIS A 107 -7.80 -1.10 -24.10
N LEU A 108 -7.05 -1.95 -23.40
CA LEU A 108 -6.92 -3.37 -23.64
C LEU A 108 -7.59 -4.18 -22.51
N PRO A 109 -8.92 -4.36 -22.53
CA PRO A 109 -9.63 -5.10 -21.51
C PRO A 109 -9.29 -6.60 -21.60
N VAL A 110 -8.35 -7.04 -20.76
CA VAL A 110 -7.92 -8.44 -20.65
C VAL A 110 -8.06 -8.90 -19.21
N SER A 111 -8.68 -10.06 -18.98
CA SER A 111 -8.88 -10.56 -17.63
C SER A 111 -7.56 -10.97 -16.96
N TYR A 112 -7.52 -10.88 -15.63
CA TYR A 112 -6.40 -11.29 -14.78
C TYR A 112 -5.89 -12.70 -15.11
N ASP A 113 -6.78 -13.69 -15.23
CA ASP A 113 -6.38 -15.08 -15.51
C ASP A 113 -5.77 -15.23 -16.91
N THR A 114 -6.22 -14.44 -17.88
CA THR A 114 -5.66 -14.44 -19.22
C THR A 114 -4.26 -13.86 -19.22
N VAL A 115 -4.05 -12.69 -18.61
CA VAL A 115 -2.73 -12.06 -18.48
C VAL A 115 -1.77 -12.97 -17.71
N ARG A 116 -2.21 -13.51 -16.55
CA ARG A 116 -1.42 -14.44 -15.74
C ARG A 116 -0.96 -15.65 -16.55
N ARG A 117 -1.84 -16.24 -17.35
CA ARG A 117 -1.52 -17.39 -18.19
C ARG A 117 -0.53 -17.05 -19.29
N TRP A 118 -0.69 -15.87 -19.93
CA TRP A 118 0.20 -15.42 -20.98
C TRP A 118 1.60 -15.11 -20.46
N LEU A 119 1.71 -14.35 -19.38
CA LEU A 119 2.99 -14.05 -18.75
C LEU A 119 3.69 -15.32 -18.27
N ARG A 120 2.95 -16.26 -17.68
CA ARG A 120 3.52 -17.56 -17.27
C ARG A 120 4.04 -18.38 -18.45
N ALA A 121 3.33 -18.39 -19.58
CA ALA A 121 3.75 -19.08 -20.80
C ALA A 121 5.00 -18.45 -21.42
N ALA A 122 5.18 -17.13 -21.25
CA ALA A 122 6.35 -16.38 -21.69
C ALA A 122 7.52 -16.42 -20.67
N ASN A 123 7.39 -17.14 -19.54
CA ASN A 123 8.31 -17.10 -18.40
C ASN A 123 8.53 -15.69 -17.82
N SER A 124 7.56 -14.81 -18.03
CA SER A 124 7.49 -13.44 -17.49
C SER A 124 6.52 -13.37 -16.32
N GLY A 125 6.54 -12.24 -15.62
CA GLY A 125 5.63 -11.96 -14.52
C GLY A 125 6.24 -12.09 -13.14
N PRO A 126 5.54 -11.59 -12.11
CA PRO A 126 6.07 -11.49 -10.76
C PRO A 126 6.30 -12.87 -10.14
N ARG A 127 7.50 -13.12 -9.66
CA ARG A 127 7.83 -14.32 -8.88
C ARG A 127 7.35 -14.13 -7.44
N ARG A 128 6.18 -14.67 -7.09
CA ARG A 128 5.67 -14.63 -5.72
C ARG A 128 5.94 -15.91 -4.97
N HIS A 129 6.59 -15.81 -3.81
CA HIS A 129 6.58 -16.87 -2.81
C HIS A 129 5.21 -16.88 -2.10
N ARG A 130 4.64 -18.07 -1.96
CA ARG A 130 3.38 -18.26 -1.22
C ARG A 130 3.68 -18.10 0.27
N VAL A 131 3.23 -17.02 0.88
CA VAL A 131 3.31 -16.81 2.33
C VAL A 131 2.12 -17.52 2.98
N CYS A 132 2.40 -18.33 4.01
CA CYS A 132 1.36 -18.97 4.80
C CYS A 132 0.62 -17.88 5.60
N VAL A 133 -0.68 -17.75 5.37
CA VAL A 133 -1.50 -16.73 6.05
C VAL A 133 -2.10 -17.36 7.30
N HIS A 134 -1.70 -16.87 8.47
CA HIS A 134 -2.37 -17.22 9.72
C HIS A 134 -3.72 -16.51 9.82
N HIS A 135 -4.76 -17.22 10.24
CA HIS A 135 -6.06 -16.62 10.53
C HIS A 135 -5.93 -15.61 11.67
N ARG A 136 -6.28 -14.35 11.40
CA ARG A 136 -6.32 -13.27 12.38
C ARG A 136 -7.75 -12.75 12.50
N HIS A 137 -8.23 -12.52 13.72
CA HIS A 137 -9.51 -11.86 13.94
C HIS A 137 -9.46 -10.42 13.41
N ARG A 138 -10.48 -10.03 12.65
CA ARG A 138 -10.60 -8.68 12.11
C ARG A 138 -11.31 -7.80 13.13
N ARG A 139 -10.67 -6.72 13.57
CA ARG A 139 -11.35 -5.65 14.31
C ARG A 139 -12.39 -4.98 13.41
N GLU A 140 -13.56 -4.62 13.92
CA GLU A 140 -14.55 -3.84 13.17
C GLU A 140 -14.00 -2.45 12.82
N ARG A 141 -14.47 -1.90 11.69
CA ARG A 141 -14.17 -0.52 11.28
C ARG A 141 -14.95 0.45 12.15
N ARG A 142 -14.42 1.66 12.32
CA ARG A 142 -15.20 2.76 12.89
C ARG A 142 -16.36 3.10 11.98
N LEU A 143 -17.37 3.77 12.56
CA LEU A 143 -18.61 4.02 11.84
C LEU A 143 -18.49 5.19 10.87
N ARG A 144 -17.79 6.26 11.28
CA ARG A 144 -17.75 7.55 10.59
C ARG A 144 -16.38 7.89 10.06
N PHE A 145 -16.34 8.54 8.92
CA PHE A 145 -15.14 9.11 8.32
C PHE A 145 -14.53 10.18 9.25
N GLY A 146 -13.25 10.01 9.58
CA GLY A 146 -12.52 10.91 10.51
C GLY A 146 -12.70 10.61 12.00
N GLU A 147 -13.39 9.52 12.35
CA GLU A 147 -13.52 9.11 13.75
C GLU A 147 -12.17 8.65 14.32
N TRP A 148 -11.44 7.80 13.58
CA TRP A 148 -10.07 7.40 13.89
C TRP A 148 -9.19 7.46 12.66
N LEU A 149 -7.99 8.02 12.82
CA LEU A 149 -6.94 7.95 11.82
C LEU A 149 -5.77 7.11 12.32
N PHE A 150 -5.24 6.28 11.45
CA PHE A 150 -3.91 5.69 11.62
C PHE A 150 -2.89 6.69 11.12
N LEU A 151 -1.84 6.89 11.89
CA LEU A 151 -0.62 7.57 11.46
C LEU A 151 0.53 6.57 11.66
N ASP A 152 1.21 6.21 10.58
CA ASP A 152 2.20 5.14 10.60
C ASP A 152 3.34 5.46 9.63
N GLY A 153 4.57 5.15 10.03
CA GLY A 153 5.77 5.25 9.22
C GLY A 153 6.14 3.91 8.60
N SER A 154 6.38 3.87 7.30
CA SER A 154 6.76 2.66 6.56
C SER A 154 8.13 2.87 5.90
N PRO A 155 9.23 2.36 6.48
CA PRO A 155 10.54 2.41 5.85
C PRO A 155 10.63 1.43 4.67
N HIS A 156 11.09 1.90 3.52
CA HIS A 156 11.26 1.10 2.31
C HIS A 156 12.16 1.81 1.29
N HIS A 157 12.63 1.08 0.26
CA HIS A 157 13.30 1.68 -0.91
C HIS A 157 12.27 2.28 -1.87
N TRP A 158 11.56 3.31 -1.42
CA TRP A 158 10.44 3.92 -2.14
C TRP A 158 10.86 4.53 -3.49
N LEU A 159 12.05 5.12 -3.54
CA LEU A 159 12.57 5.85 -4.70
C LEU A 159 13.49 4.99 -5.60
N GLY A 160 13.44 3.68 -5.41
CA GLY A 160 14.22 2.70 -6.16
C GLY A 160 15.33 2.03 -5.34
N PRO A 161 15.84 0.87 -5.81
CA PRO A 161 16.82 0.07 -5.07
C PRO A 161 18.19 0.75 -4.94
N GLU A 162 18.54 1.65 -5.87
CA GLU A 162 19.81 2.39 -5.89
C GLU A 162 19.78 3.64 -5.00
N ARG A 163 18.60 3.99 -4.46
CA ARG A 163 18.43 5.15 -3.57
C ARG A 163 18.43 4.72 -2.11
N PRO A 164 18.82 5.61 -1.18
CA PRO A 164 18.68 5.35 0.24
C PRO A 164 17.25 4.98 0.61
N GLN A 165 17.12 4.17 1.67
CA GLN A 165 15.82 3.88 2.24
C GLN A 165 15.19 5.18 2.76
N ALA A 166 13.92 5.40 2.45
CA ALA A 166 13.12 6.49 2.96
C ALA A 166 11.93 5.93 3.75
N THR A 167 11.33 6.74 4.59
CA THR A 167 10.13 6.39 5.33
C THR A 167 8.95 7.17 4.76
N LEU A 168 7.92 6.45 4.34
CA LEU A 168 6.62 7.03 4.02
C LEU A 168 5.82 7.17 5.31
N ILE A 169 5.54 8.40 5.74
CA ILE A 169 4.63 8.71 6.84
C ILE A 169 3.24 8.91 6.22
N LEU A 170 2.26 8.11 6.62
CA LEU A 170 0.95 8.05 5.99
C LEU A 170 -0.18 8.16 7.01
N ALA A 171 -1.12 9.05 6.76
CA ALA A 171 -2.38 9.12 7.50
C ALA A 171 -3.48 8.38 6.74
N THR A 172 -4.19 7.46 7.43
CA THR A 172 -5.24 6.63 6.84
C THR A 172 -6.48 6.61 7.73
N ASP A 173 -7.65 6.76 7.15
CA ASP A 173 -8.92 6.69 7.88
C ASP A 173 -9.34 5.24 8.15
N ASP A 174 -9.74 4.94 9.39
CA ASP A 174 -10.16 3.59 9.80
C ASP A 174 -11.52 3.18 9.20
N ALA A 175 -12.47 4.09 9.15
CA ALA A 175 -13.83 3.79 8.71
C ALA A 175 -13.87 3.41 7.23
N THR A 176 -13.20 4.16 6.41
CA THR A 176 -13.21 4.01 4.95
C THR A 176 -12.02 3.23 4.40
N GLY A 177 -10.91 3.17 5.16
CA GLY A 177 -9.64 2.64 4.70
C GLY A 177 -8.96 3.53 3.65
N LYS A 178 -9.41 4.77 3.48
CA LYS A 178 -8.82 5.73 2.53
C LYS A 178 -7.54 6.31 3.10
N PRO A 179 -6.43 6.30 2.37
CA PRO A 179 -5.29 7.14 2.69
C PRO A 179 -5.70 8.60 2.44
N LEU A 180 -5.27 9.51 3.31
CA LEU A 180 -5.67 10.91 3.29
C LEU A 180 -4.54 11.83 2.85
N TYR A 181 -3.34 11.63 3.38
CA TYR A 181 -2.15 12.37 3.06
C TYR A 181 -0.91 11.59 3.47
N GLY A 182 0.18 11.71 2.72
CA GLY A 182 1.47 11.12 3.06
C GLY A 182 2.64 12.01 2.70
N SER A 183 3.79 11.78 3.33
CA SER A 183 5.04 12.48 3.05
C SER A 183 6.22 11.53 3.17
N PHE A 184 7.23 11.73 2.33
CA PHE A 184 8.48 11.00 2.43
C PHE A 184 9.48 11.79 3.30
N ALA A 185 10.14 11.05 4.20
CA ALA A 185 11.22 11.56 5.04
C ALA A 185 12.35 10.53 5.12
N PRO A 186 13.60 10.92 5.45
CA PRO A 186 14.69 9.95 5.66
C PRO A 186 14.34 8.90 6.73
N GLN A 187 13.64 9.32 7.76
CA GLN A 187 13.15 8.46 8.84
C GLN A 187 11.85 9.03 9.41
N GLU A 188 11.14 8.24 10.21
CA GLU A 188 9.95 8.71 10.91
C GLU A 188 10.34 9.71 11.99
N THR A 189 9.98 10.98 11.79
CA THR A 189 10.30 12.08 12.70
C THR A 189 9.03 12.75 13.20
N LEU A 190 9.13 13.45 14.33
CA LEU A 190 8.05 14.28 14.87
C LEU A 190 7.58 15.33 13.85
N ASN A 191 8.54 16.00 13.18
CA ASN A 191 8.24 17.03 12.17
C ASN A 191 7.49 16.42 10.97
N GLY A 192 7.90 15.24 10.47
CA GLY A 192 7.20 14.56 9.40
C GLY A 192 5.77 14.16 9.78
N CYS A 193 5.56 13.71 11.02
CA CYS A 193 4.22 13.42 11.54
C CYS A 193 3.36 14.69 11.65
N PHE A 194 3.93 15.79 12.10
CA PHE A 194 3.24 17.08 12.18
C PHE A 194 2.91 17.63 10.79
N GLN A 195 3.79 17.48 9.82
CA GLN A 195 3.55 17.86 8.43
C GLN A 195 2.33 17.12 7.87
N VAL A 196 2.28 15.80 8.03
CA VAL A 196 1.15 14.98 7.56
C VAL A 196 -0.14 15.42 8.25
N LEU A 197 -0.13 15.58 9.58
CA LEU A 197 -1.30 16.03 10.33
C LEU A 197 -1.76 17.43 9.94
N TYR A 198 -0.84 18.35 9.69
CA TYR A 198 -1.16 19.70 9.25
C TYR A 198 -1.98 19.69 7.95
N HIS A 199 -1.54 18.92 6.95
CA HIS A 199 -2.25 18.80 5.68
C HIS A 199 -3.62 18.11 5.83
N VAL A 200 -3.68 17.02 6.61
CA VAL A 200 -4.95 16.34 6.91
C VAL A 200 -5.94 17.29 7.61
N ILE A 201 -5.50 18.01 8.63
CA ILE A 201 -6.37 18.92 9.38
C ILE A 201 -6.85 20.08 8.52
N ARG A 202 -6.00 20.59 7.66
CA ARG A 202 -6.39 21.67 6.73
C ARG A 202 -7.41 21.21 5.70
N GLN A 203 -7.30 20.00 5.23
CA GLN A 203 -8.16 19.46 4.17
C GLN A 203 -9.48 18.92 4.72
N TYR A 204 -9.44 18.19 5.83
CA TYR A 204 -10.59 17.47 6.36
C TYR A 204 -11.09 17.98 7.71
N GLY A 205 -10.23 18.55 8.51
CA GLY A 205 -10.50 18.97 9.90
C GLY A 205 -9.78 18.09 10.93
N LEU A 206 -10.07 18.35 12.21
CA LEU A 206 -9.53 17.63 13.35
C LEU A 206 -10.22 16.25 13.48
N PRO A 207 -9.49 15.13 13.48
CA PRO A 207 -10.05 13.81 13.72
C PRO A 207 -10.51 13.65 15.17
N GLY A 208 -11.33 12.63 15.44
CA GLY A 208 -11.72 12.27 16.79
C GLY A 208 -10.55 11.70 17.58
N ALA A 209 -9.81 10.76 16.99
CA ALA A 209 -8.63 10.16 17.60
C ALA A 209 -7.57 9.78 16.57
N LEU A 210 -6.31 9.70 17.03
CA LEU A 210 -5.18 9.09 16.33
C LEU A 210 -4.87 7.74 16.92
N TYR A 211 -4.74 6.74 16.08
CA TYR A 211 -4.33 5.39 16.44
C TYR A 211 -2.87 5.19 16.02
N LEU A 212 -1.99 5.05 17.02
CA LEU A 212 -0.54 5.11 16.88
C LEU A 212 0.12 3.83 17.40
N ASP A 213 1.39 3.66 17.05
CA ASP A 213 2.25 2.75 17.81
C ASP A 213 2.87 3.44 19.04
N ARG A 214 3.60 2.66 19.81
CA ARG A 214 4.33 3.15 21.01
C ARG A 214 5.74 3.62 20.61
N ALA A 215 5.92 4.33 19.51
CA ALA A 215 7.20 4.94 19.19
C ALA A 215 7.53 6.07 20.15
N GLY A 216 8.82 6.27 20.46
CA GLY A 216 9.29 7.25 21.44
C GLY A 216 8.92 8.70 21.16
N GLN A 217 8.60 9.02 19.92
CA GLN A 217 8.12 10.35 19.52
C GLN A 217 6.67 10.62 19.95
N PHE A 218 5.88 9.57 20.15
CA PHE A 218 4.46 9.69 20.52
C PHE A 218 4.22 9.55 22.01
N THR A 219 5.09 8.83 22.74
CA THR A 219 4.92 8.61 24.17
C THR A 219 6.25 8.39 24.88
N THR A 220 6.37 8.93 26.09
CA THR A 220 7.53 8.71 26.97
C THR A 220 7.31 7.44 27.80
N THR A 221 7.52 6.28 27.20
CA THR A 221 7.52 5.01 27.93
C THR A 221 8.95 4.51 28.05
N ARG A 222 9.56 4.55 29.23
CA ARG A 222 10.84 3.89 29.49
C ARG A 222 10.60 2.39 29.68
N HIS A 223 11.29 1.56 28.90
CA HIS A 223 11.44 0.14 29.23
C HIS A 223 12.40 0.01 30.40
N GLY A 224 11.87 -0.09 31.59
CA GLY A 224 12.63 -0.59 32.73
C GLY A 224 12.86 -2.09 32.56
N GLY A 225 14.08 -2.58 32.85
CA GLY A 225 14.53 -3.97 32.63
C GLY A 225 13.77 -5.09 33.39
N THR A 226 12.59 -4.87 33.89
CA THR A 226 11.67 -5.85 34.46
C THR A 226 10.24 -5.43 34.17
N HIS A 227 9.73 -5.69 33.00
CA HIS A 227 8.30 -5.69 32.57
C HIS A 227 7.37 -4.58 33.12
N VAL A 228 7.88 -3.54 33.76
CA VAL A 228 7.11 -2.43 34.30
C VAL A 228 7.29 -1.21 33.39
N PHE A 229 6.21 -0.86 32.69
CA PHE A 229 6.14 0.37 31.92
C PHE A 229 5.99 1.55 32.89
N GLN A 230 7.07 2.26 33.19
CA GLN A 230 6.99 3.56 33.85
C GLN A 230 6.81 4.65 32.77
N ARG A 231 5.73 5.40 32.92
CA ARG A 231 5.51 6.61 32.12
C ARG A 231 6.30 7.75 32.78
N ASP A 232 7.12 8.46 32.00
CA ASP A 232 7.68 9.75 32.48
C ASP A 232 6.52 10.74 32.63
N ASP A 233 6.50 11.51 33.73
CA ASP A 233 5.44 12.49 34.03
C ASP A 233 5.37 13.66 33.02
N LYS A 234 6.37 13.80 32.14
CA LYS A 234 6.41 14.87 31.14
C LYS A 234 5.83 14.39 29.81
N PRO A 235 4.73 15.02 29.33
CA PRO A 235 4.16 14.66 28.04
C PRO A 235 5.13 15.02 26.91
N THR A 236 5.09 14.24 25.82
CA THR A 236 5.84 14.52 24.59
C THR A 236 5.28 15.77 23.90
N HIS A 237 6.06 16.37 22.98
CA HIS A 237 5.55 17.47 22.15
C HIS A 237 4.32 17.05 21.35
N PHE A 238 4.27 15.80 20.90
CA PHE A 238 3.13 15.24 20.20
C PHE A 238 1.89 15.16 21.08
N GLU A 239 2.04 14.65 22.32
CA GLU A 239 0.94 14.59 23.29
C GLU A 239 0.40 16.00 23.62
N ILE A 240 1.30 16.99 23.84
CA ILE A 240 0.91 18.38 24.09
C ILE A 240 0.11 18.96 22.91
N ALA A 241 0.57 18.74 21.68
CA ALA A 241 -0.11 19.21 20.48
C ALA A 241 -1.51 18.59 20.37
N MET A 242 -1.64 17.28 20.56
CA MET A 242 -2.94 16.57 20.47
C MET A 242 -3.89 16.99 21.61
N GLN A 243 -3.40 17.19 22.82
CA GLN A 243 -4.20 17.75 23.92
C GLN A 243 -4.72 19.14 23.58
N THR A 244 -3.88 20.02 23.01
CA THR A 244 -4.26 21.37 22.59
C THR A 244 -5.36 21.33 21.51
N LEU A 245 -5.31 20.35 20.60
CA LEU A 245 -6.29 20.18 19.52
C LEU A 245 -7.52 19.36 19.98
N ALA A 246 -7.55 18.88 21.21
CA ALA A 246 -8.56 17.97 21.74
C ALA A 246 -8.75 16.73 20.83
N VAL A 247 -7.64 16.15 20.35
CA VAL A 247 -7.57 14.91 19.60
C VAL A 247 -7.10 13.80 20.54
N GLN A 248 -7.88 12.72 20.63
CA GLN A 248 -7.55 11.59 21.50
C GLN A 248 -6.38 10.78 20.91
N LEU A 249 -5.45 10.34 21.76
CA LEU A 249 -4.42 9.38 21.38
C LEU A 249 -4.79 7.98 21.86
N ILE A 250 -4.69 7.01 20.96
CA ILE A 250 -4.96 5.59 21.22
C ILE A 250 -3.73 4.81 20.77
N PHE A 251 -3.09 4.12 21.69
CA PHE A 251 -1.90 3.31 21.42
C PHE A 251 -2.27 1.85 21.19
N ALA A 252 -1.68 1.26 20.14
CA ALA A 252 -1.87 -0.15 19.83
C ALA A 252 -1.10 -1.02 20.84
N ASP A 253 -1.80 -1.88 21.56
CA ASP A 253 -1.21 -2.81 22.51
C ASP A 253 -0.80 -4.15 21.90
N SER A 254 -1.14 -4.39 20.62
CA SER A 254 -0.84 -5.65 19.95
C SER A 254 -0.59 -5.49 18.43
N PRO A 255 0.25 -6.36 17.84
CA PRO A 255 0.46 -6.39 16.39
C PRO A 255 -0.84 -6.64 15.60
N GLN A 256 -1.79 -7.37 16.16
CA GLN A 256 -3.08 -7.66 15.51
C GLN A 256 -3.91 -6.38 15.31
N ALA A 257 -3.78 -5.41 16.21
CA ALA A 257 -4.45 -4.13 16.13
C ALA A 257 -3.97 -3.28 14.92
N ARG A 258 -2.75 -3.53 14.44
CA ARG A 258 -2.10 -2.84 13.29
C ARG A 258 -2.37 -3.45 11.92
N GLY A 259 -2.99 -4.62 11.85
CA GLY A 259 -3.13 -5.39 10.61
C GLY A 259 -3.81 -4.68 9.42
N ARG A 260 -4.41 -3.48 9.64
CA ARG A 260 -4.92 -2.62 8.56
C ARG A 260 -3.84 -1.70 8.00
N GLY A 261 -3.07 -1.03 8.86
CA GLY A 261 -1.93 -0.22 8.46
C GLY A 261 -0.91 -1.05 7.68
N GLU A 262 -0.52 -2.22 8.21
CA GLU A 262 0.38 -3.16 7.52
C GLU A 262 -0.11 -3.53 6.11
N ARG A 263 -1.42 -3.74 5.93
CA ARG A 263 -2.00 -4.09 4.63
C ARG A 263 -1.96 -2.93 3.65
N ILE A 264 -2.23 -1.72 4.11
CA ILE A 264 -2.15 -0.50 3.30
C ILE A 264 -0.71 -0.27 2.90
N ASN A 265 0.23 -0.30 3.85
CA ASN A 265 1.66 -0.17 3.57
C ASN A 265 2.14 -1.22 2.55
N GLY A 266 1.74 -2.48 2.71
CA GLY A 266 2.03 -3.52 1.72
C GLY A 266 1.40 -3.28 0.34
N THR A 267 0.27 -2.59 0.25
CA THR A 267 -0.33 -2.19 -1.03
C THR A 267 0.46 -1.05 -1.65
N PHE A 268 0.86 -0.05 -0.86
CA PHE A 268 1.69 1.06 -1.31
C PHE A 268 3.05 0.56 -1.81
N GLN A 269 3.76 -0.28 -1.05
CA GLN A 269 5.03 -0.86 -1.47
C GLN A 269 4.96 -1.57 -2.81
N ARG A 270 3.86 -2.29 -3.08
CA ARG A 270 3.71 -3.02 -4.35
C ARG A 270 3.27 -2.17 -5.52
N ARG A 271 2.63 -1.00 -5.29
CA ARG A 271 2.05 -0.18 -6.35
C ARG A 271 2.78 1.13 -6.56
N LEU A 272 3.08 1.85 -5.47
CA LEU A 272 3.69 3.17 -5.57
C LEU A 272 5.13 3.13 -6.10
N VAL A 273 5.94 2.15 -5.64
CA VAL A 273 7.33 2.03 -6.11
C VAL A 273 7.41 1.84 -7.64
N PRO A 274 6.66 0.90 -8.25
CA PRO A 274 6.61 0.77 -9.70
C PRO A 274 6.10 2.02 -10.42
N GLU A 275 5.10 2.71 -9.87
CA GLU A 275 4.56 3.93 -10.49
C GLU A 275 5.57 5.08 -10.44
N LEU A 276 6.25 5.32 -9.32
CA LEU A 276 7.31 6.32 -9.20
C LEU A 276 8.45 6.05 -10.18
N ARG A 277 8.89 4.79 -10.28
CA ARG A 277 9.90 4.37 -11.27
C ARG A 277 9.46 4.71 -12.69
N ARG A 278 8.23 4.36 -13.04
CA ARG A 278 7.69 4.59 -14.38
C ARG A 278 7.55 6.07 -14.70
N ALA A 279 7.19 6.88 -13.69
CA ALA A 279 7.15 8.33 -13.80
C ALA A 279 8.54 9.00 -13.80
N GLY A 280 9.62 8.23 -13.57
CA GLY A 280 10.98 8.76 -13.47
C GLY A 280 11.23 9.60 -12.22
N ILE A 281 10.42 9.43 -11.17
CA ILE A 281 10.49 10.19 -9.93
C ILE A 281 11.43 9.50 -8.96
N THR A 282 12.52 10.17 -8.60
CA THR A 282 13.60 9.63 -7.75
C THR A 282 13.92 10.49 -6.54
N GLU A 283 13.23 11.62 -6.36
CA GLU A 283 13.47 12.56 -5.25
C GLU A 283 12.22 12.66 -4.35
N PRO A 284 12.40 12.90 -3.02
CA PRO A 284 11.32 12.88 -2.03
C PRO A 284 10.20 13.91 -2.27
N GLU A 285 10.55 15.14 -2.63
CA GLU A 285 9.56 16.22 -2.83
C GLU A 285 8.65 15.94 -4.04
N PRO A 286 9.15 15.65 -5.25
CA PRO A 286 8.30 15.24 -6.37
C PRO A 286 7.51 13.96 -6.08
N ALA A 287 8.09 13.01 -5.33
CA ALA A 287 7.38 11.80 -4.93
C ALA A 287 6.23 12.09 -3.97
N THR A 288 6.41 13.05 -3.05
CA THR A 288 5.34 13.50 -2.14
C THR A 288 4.22 14.20 -2.91
N SER A 289 4.53 15.01 -3.90
CA SER A 289 3.53 15.64 -4.76
C SER A 289 2.74 14.60 -5.55
N TYR A 290 3.42 13.71 -6.27
CA TYR A 290 2.78 12.60 -7.01
C TYR A 290 1.91 11.72 -6.11
N LEU A 291 2.42 11.39 -4.92
CA LEU A 291 1.70 10.60 -3.92
C LEU A 291 0.34 11.21 -3.58
N ASN A 292 0.30 12.52 -3.30
CA ASN A 292 -0.90 13.19 -2.81
C ASN A 292 -1.84 13.64 -3.93
N ASP A 293 -1.30 14.06 -5.08
CA ASP A 293 -2.10 14.63 -6.17
C ASP A 293 -2.69 13.54 -7.08
N GLU A 294 -2.00 12.40 -7.24
CA GLU A 294 -2.39 11.35 -8.18
C GLU A 294 -2.64 10.00 -7.51
N PHE A 295 -1.65 9.48 -6.77
CA PHE A 295 -1.69 8.11 -6.28
C PHE A 295 -2.74 7.90 -5.17
N ILE A 296 -2.75 8.74 -4.13
CA ILE A 296 -3.73 8.65 -3.01
C ILE A 296 -5.17 8.75 -3.51
N PRO A 297 -5.54 9.72 -4.36
CA PRO A 297 -6.87 9.77 -4.95
C PRO A 297 -7.24 8.51 -5.74
N GLY A 298 -6.31 7.95 -6.51
CA GLY A 298 -6.48 6.69 -7.25
C GLY A 298 -6.76 5.51 -6.32
N ILE A 299 -5.93 5.34 -5.30
CA ILE A 299 -6.09 4.29 -4.28
C ILE A 299 -7.39 4.46 -3.50
N ALA A 300 -7.74 5.69 -3.11
CA ALA A 300 -8.96 5.98 -2.37
C ALA A 300 -10.23 5.64 -3.17
N ARG A 301 -10.24 5.90 -4.47
CA ARG A 301 -11.35 5.51 -5.37
C ARG A 301 -11.46 4.00 -5.52
N ARG A 302 -10.32 3.30 -5.65
CA ARG A 302 -10.26 1.88 -5.98
C ARG A 302 -10.49 0.97 -4.77
N PHE A 303 -9.97 1.33 -3.62
CA PHE A 303 -9.97 0.48 -2.42
C PHE A 303 -10.75 1.05 -1.23
N GLY A 304 -11.12 2.32 -1.30
CA GLY A 304 -11.94 2.95 -0.27
C GLY A 304 -13.35 2.36 -0.23
N VAL A 305 -13.89 2.23 0.97
CA VAL A 305 -15.27 1.80 1.18
C VAL A 305 -16.10 2.94 1.76
N ALA A 306 -17.40 2.89 1.56
CA ALA A 306 -18.31 3.83 2.22
C ALA A 306 -18.32 3.59 3.74
N PRO A 307 -18.32 4.65 4.57
CA PRO A 307 -18.51 4.52 6.00
C PRO A 307 -19.92 4.02 6.33
N LYS A 308 -20.10 3.35 7.47
CA LYS A 308 -21.44 2.87 7.91
C LYS A 308 -22.38 4.03 8.22
N ASP A 309 -21.85 5.10 8.80
CA ASP A 309 -22.55 6.37 9.01
C ASP A 309 -21.94 7.42 8.06
N PRO A 310 -22.74 7.99 7.14
CA PRO A 310 -22.25 8.95 6.15
C PRO A 310 -21.86 10.30 6.76
N SER A 311 -22.25 10.62 7.99
CA SER A 311 -21.88 11.87 8.66
C SER A 311 -20.40 11.86 9.06
N PRO A 312 -19.57 12.85 8.64
CA PRO A 312 -18.17 12.89 9.00
C PRO A 312 -18.00 13.22 10.49
N ALA A 313 -16.97 12.63 11.11
CA ALA A 313 -16.61 12.90 12.50
C ALA A 313 -15.54 14.00 12.65
N PHE A 314 -15.02 14.51 11.54
CA PHE A 314 -14.06 15.61 11.56
C PHE A 314 -14.66 16.89 12.14
N ARG A 315 -13.89 17.59 12.96
CA ARG A 315 -14.28 18.86 13.59
C ARG A 315 -13.47 20.01 12.97
N ARG A 316 -14.07 21.18 12.83
CA ARG A 316 -13.34 22.36 12.39
C ARG A 316 -12.34 22.80 13.48
N PRO A 317 -11.07 23.10 13.13
CA PRO A 317 -10.15 23.71 14.08
C PRO A 317 -10.66 25.12 14.46
N PRO A 318 -10.38 25.57 15.70
CA PRO A 318 -10.72 26.94 16.12
C PRO A 318 -10.10 27.98 15.19
N ALA A 319 -10.86 28.96 14.75
CA ALA A 319 -10.42 29.95 13.75
C ALA A 319 -9.24 30.83 14.20
N HIS A 320 -9.09 31.00 15.53
CA HIS A 320 -7.99 31.78 16.11
C HIS A 320 -6.68 30.98 16.29
N LEU A 321 -6.71 29.67 16.03
CA LEU A 321 -5.57 28.78 16.27
C LEU A 321 -4.73 28.65 15.01
N ASP A 322 -3.49 29.11 15.07
CA ASP A 322 -2.51 28.78 14.05
C ASP A 322 -1.99 27.35 14.28
N LEU A 323 -2.34 26.43 13.38
CA LEU A 323 -1.94 25.04 13.45
C LEU A 323 -0.42 24.84 13.48
N ARG A 324 0.35 25.73 12.83
CA ARG A 324 1.82 25.63 12.82
C ARG A 324 2.41 25.85 14.21
N THR A 325 1.84 26.77 14.99
CA THR A 325 2.29 27.03 16.37
C THR A 325 1.93 25.91 17.34
N VAL A 326 1.00 25.02 16.96
CA VAL A 326 0.61 23.84 17.75
C VAL A 326 1.38 22.61 17.30
N LEU A 327 1.44 22.37 16.00
CA LEU A 327 2.11 21.23 15.37
C LEU A 327 3.60 21.54 15.16
N CYS A 328 4.34 21.76 16.26
CA CYS A 328 5.76 22.05 16.25
C CYS A 328 6.45 21.53 17.51
N ALA A 329 7.76 21.31 17.41
CA ALA A 329 8.57 21.02 18.59
C ALA A 329 8.85 22.34 19.34
N LYS A 330 8.63 22.33 20.65
CA LYS A 330 8.82 23.52 21.51
C LYS A 330 9.90 23.28 22.54
N SER A 331 10.86 24.18 22.63
CA SER A 331 11.87 24.17 23.67
C SER A 331 12.03 25.54 24.29
N THR A 332 12.34 25.60 25.60
CA THR A 332 12.62 26.82 26.29
C THR A 332 14.13 27.01 26.37
N ARG A 333 14.61 28.20 26.03
CA ARG A 333 16.02 28.58 26.14
C ARG A 333 16.17 29.85 26.99
N SER A 334 17.22 29.86 27.81
CA SER A 334 17.62 31.09 28.53
C SER A 334 18.49 31.93 27.65
N VAL A 335 18.24 33.22 27.65
CA VAL A 335 18.99 34.20 26.86
C VAL A 335 20.27 34.61 27.64
N SER A 336 21.40 34.47 26.98
CA SER A 336 22.72 34.88 27.52
C SER A 336 22.90 36.41 27.59
N ASN A 337 23.98 36.83 28.27
CA ASN A 337 24.25 38.27 28.49
C ASN A 337 24.50 39.06 27.21
N ASP A 338 24.80 38.42 26.12
CA ASP A 338 25.01 38.99 24.79
C ASP A 338 23.76 38.93 23.89
N ASN A 339 22.58 38.69 24.48
CA ASN A 339 21.31 38.47 23.75
C ASN A 339 21.35 37.28 22.79
N THR A 340 22.09 36.22 23.09
CA THR A 340 22.12 35.01 22.27
C THR A 340 21.44 33.82 22.97
N ILE A 341 21.05 32.85 22.17
CA ILE A 341 20.64 31.51 22.61
C ILE A 341 21.38 30.43 21.82
N SER A 342 21.66 29.29 22.43
CA SER A 342 22.16 28.11 21.74
C SER A 342 21.00 27.19 21.36
N PHE A 343 20.92 26.84 20.07
CA PHE A 343 19.92 25.92 19.54
C PHE A 343 20.49 25.13 18.35
N ASN A 344 20.31 23.78 18.34
CA ASN A 344 20.80 22.86 17.30
C ASN A 344 22.27 23.10 16.90
N SER A 345 23.16 23.25 17.88
CA SER A 345 24.59 23.52 17.72
C SER A 345 24.92 24.86 17.04
N GLN A 346 23.95 25.74 16.92
CA GLN A 346 24.11 27.10 16.42
C GLN A 346 23.87 28.11 17.52
N THR A 347 24.54 29.27 17.41
CA THR A 347 24.27 30.41 18.26
C THR A 347 23.36 31.38 17.50
N LEU A 348 22.17 31.65 18.07
CA LEU A 348 21.21 32.57 17.48
C LEU A 348 21.22 33.87 18.23
N GLN A 349 21.54 34.98 17.53
CA GLN A 349 21.47 36.36 18.05
C GLN A 349 20.04 36.84 18.00
N LEU A 350 19.46 37.15 19.14
CA LEU A 350 18.15 37.78 19.24
C LEU A 350 18.27 39.28 18.96
N LEU A 351 17.42 39.78 18.07
CA LEU A 351 17.44 41.16 17.69
C LEU A 351 16.52 41.99 18.59
N PRO A 352 16.99 43.15 19.09
CA PRO A 352 16.17 44.00 19.91
C PRO A 352 14.98 44.56 19.12
N THR A 353 13.88 44.78 19.82
CA THR A 353 12.72 45.49 19.27
C THR A 353 12.56 46.83 19.98
N ARG A 354 11.73 47.73 19.41
CA ARG A 354 11.46 49.06 20.02
C ARG A 354 10.91 48.94 21.44
N TYR A 355 10.16 47.84 21.73
CA TYR A 355 9.50 47.62 23.02
C TYR A 355 10.29 46.70 23.96
N CYS A 356 11.28 45.98 23.42
CA CYS A 356 12.13 45.07 24.18
C CYS A 356 13.59 45.20 23.70
N PRO A 357 14.35 46.15 24.23
CA PRO A 357 15.74 46.43 23.80
C PRO A 357 16.72 45.33 24.20
N SER A 358 16.41 44.53 25.22
CA SER A 358 17.23 43.43 25.67
C SER A 358 16.37 42.32 26.23
N LEU A 359 16.72 41.08 25.89
CA LEU A 359 16.11 39.87 26.39
C LEU A 359 17.04 39.10 27.36
N VAL A 360 18.16 39.73 27.76
CA VAL A 360 19.16 39.12 28.67
C VAL A 360 18.48 38.54 29.92
N GLY A 361 18.79 37.27 30.23
CA GLY A 361 18.24 36.58 31.38
C GLY A 361 16.79 36.12 31.20
N ALA A 362 16.11 36.52 30.14
CA ALA A 362 14.77 36.06 29.85
C ALA A 362 14.78 34.59 29.40
N ARG A 363 13.65 33.94 29.56
CA ARG A 363 13.40 32.62 28.95
C ARG A 363 12.58 32.84 27.68
N VAL A 364 13.05 32.33 26.53
CA VAL A 364 12.32 32.39 25.26
C VAL A 364 11.88 31.01 24.84
N GLN A 365 10.76 30.93 24.14
CA GLN A 365 10.28 29.68 23.56
C GLN A 365 10.76 29.61 22.11
N VAL A 366 11.54 28.58 21.80
CA VAL A 366 11.96 28.24 20.43
C VAL A 366 11.00 27.18 19.90
N GLN A 367 10.40 27.44 18.76
CA GLN A 367 9.51 26.58 18.02
C GLN A 367 10.19 26.13 16.73
N GLU A 368 10.35 24.87 16.53
CA GLU A 368 10.81 24.26 15.30
C GLU A 368 9.60 23.73 14.54
N TRP A 369 9.27 24.37 13.43
CA TRP A 369 8.13 24.00 12.62
C TRP A 369 8.50 22.83 11.70
N PHE A 370 7.50 22.16 11.18
CA PHE A 370 7.69 20.96 10.33
C PHE A 370 8.34 21.27 8.97
N ASP A 371 8.43 22.54 8.58
CA ASP A 371 9.19 23.02 7.41
C ASP A 371 10.62 23.44 7.76
N ASP A 372 11.13 22.98 8.92
CA ASP A 372 12.46 23.26 9.48
C ASP A 372 12.72 24.74 9.76
N THR A 373 11.70 25.59 9.71
CA THR A 373 11.83 26.99 10.11
C THR A 373 11.80 27.14 11.63
N ILE A 374 12.63 28.05 12.13
CA ILE A 374 12.74 28.34 13.56
C ILE A 374 12.01 29.64 13.86
N HIS A 375 11.10 29.58 14.81
CA HIS A 375 10.37 30.74 15.34
C HIS A 375 10.65 30.88 16.81
N ILE A 376 10.97 32.10 17.25
CA ILE A 376 11.27 32.39 18.66
C ILE A 376 10.23 33.36 19.18
N SER A 377 9.63 33.05 20.30
CA SER A 377 8.64 33.90 20.93
C SER A 377 8.95 34.20 22.40
N HIS A 378 8.59 35.37 22.85
CA HIS A 378 8.67 35.71 24.26
C HIS A 378 7.56 35.03 25.04
N PRO A 379 7.83 34.31 26.15
CA PRO A 379 6.87 33.46 26.80
C PRO A 379 5.68 34.24 27.39
N SER A 380 5.87 35.47 27.82
CA SER A 380 4.83 36.31 28.44
C SER A 380 3.95 37.04 27.43
N THR A 381 4.55 37.64 26.39
CA THR A 381 3.81 38.42 25.40
C THR A 381 3.41 37.63 24.18
N LYS A 382 4.02 36.45 23.98
CA LYS A 382 3.91 35.62 22.76
C LYS A 382 4.30 36.34 21.46
N ASP A 383 4.90 37.53 21.56
CA ASP A 383 5.39 38.25 20.39
C ASP A 383 6.55 37.50 19.76
N GLU A 384 6.61 37.54 18.44
CA GLU A 384 7.70 36.92 17.69
C GLU A 384 8.98 37.76 17.88
N VAL A 385 10.06 37.07 18.25
CA VAL A 385 11.39 37.66 18.44
C VAL A 385 12.20 37.44 17.17
N ARG A 386 12.65 38.50 16.51
CA ARG A 386 13.54 38.39 15.35
C ARG A 386 14.93 37.92 15.79
N TRP A 387 15.56 37.14 14.94
CA TRP A 387 16.87 36.56 15.21
C TRP A 387 17.69 36.40 13.92
N ARG A 388 18.98 36.18 14.07
CA ARG A 388 19.91 35.82 13.00
C ARG A 388 20.91 34.78 13.53
N VAL A 389 21.52 34.00 12.63
CA VAL A 389 22.64 33.16 13.01
C VAL A 389 23.84 34.04 13.35
N TRP A 390 24.46 33.78 14.49
CA TRP A 390 25.70 34.40 14.87
C TRP A 390 26.85 33.62 14.22
N ASN A 391 27.54 34.23 13.29
CA ASN A 391 28.75 33.68 12.64
C ASN A 391 29.98 33.97 13.46
#